data_706cd3bd1022b4e88c22e11e58211bdc
#
_entry.id   706cd3bd1022b4e88c22e11e58211bdc
#
_cell.length_a   1.000
_cell.length_b   1.000
_cell.length_c   1.000
_cell.angle_alpha   90.00
_cell.angle_beta   90.00
_cell.angle_gamma   90.00
#
_symmetry.space_group_name_H-M   'P 1'
#
loop_
_entity.id
_entity.type
_entity.pdbx_description
1 polymer ?
#
loop_
_entity_poly.entity_id
_entity_poly.type
_entity_poly.pdbx_seq_one_letter_code
_entity_poly.pdbx_strand_id
1 'polypeptide(L)'
;SKSSEDSPAKQAFSKVLKNKYKTIDSLNNAWETDYSTWQDFEAGVDLTTHGDMLISDLSMLLELLGEQYFSVVHNTLEDVLPHHLYMGARMANWGMPDEIIKASLKYSDALSFNIYEEGMQPEFWAFLDDIDLPVVIGEFHIGTATDSGLYNPGIVHASNQADRARMYTEYMESVISKPYMVGAHWFQYIDEPITGRAHDGENANIGLVTVADIPYPELTQAMTTFNKTIYEKKFEKSK
;
A
#
# COMPACT_ATOMS: atom_id res chain seq x y z
N SER A 1 0.29 -18.58 17.12
CA SER A 1 0.16 -17.15 17.42
C SER A 1 0.29 -16.91 18.93
N LYS A 2 1.14 -15.95 19.32
CA LYS A 2 1.34 -15.57 20.74
C LYS A 2 0.27 -14.60 21.27
N SER A 3 -0.78 -14.31 20.51
CA SER A 3 -1.90 -13.48 20.97
C SER A 3 -2.71 -14.19 22.03
N SER A 4 -3.31 -13.42 22.95
CA SER A 4 -4.20 -13.91 24.00
C SER A 4 -5.33 -14.78 23.42
N GLU A 5 -5.79 -15.77 24.17
CA GLU A 5 -6.97 -16.59 23.82
C GLU A 5 -8.22 -15.72 23.64
N ASP A 6 -8.31 -14.58 24.34
CA ASP A 6 -9.42 -13.62 24.25
C ASP A 6 -9.35 -12.72 23.01
N SER A 7 -8.33 -12.83 22.17
CA SER A 7 -8.22 -12.03 20.95
C SER A 7 -9.39 -12.31 20.01
N PRO A 8 -10.22 -11.31 19.65
CA PRO A 8 -11.38 -11.52 18.75
C PRO A 8 -11.02 -12.15 17.42
N ALA A 9 -9.88 -11.77 16.82
CA ALA A 9 -9.40 -12.34 15.58
C ALA A 9 -9.05 -13.83 15.75
N LYS A 10 -8.38 -14.21 16.85
CA LYS A 10 -8.03 -15.60 17.13
C LYS A 10 -9.27 -16.47 17.32
N GLN A 11 -10.28 -15.96 18.04
CA GLN A 11 -11.55 -16.65 18.22
C GLN A 11 -12.30 -16.85 16.89
N ALA A 12 -12.34 -15.80 16.05
CA ALA A 12 -12.96 -15.89 14.73
C ALA A 12 -12.23 -16.91 13.84
N PHE A 13 -10.91 -16.90 13.81
CA PHE A 13 -10.08 -17.84 13.04
C PHE A 13 -10.27 -19.29 13.53
N SER A 14 -10.23 -19.51 14.83
CA SER A 14 -10.51 -20.82 15.41
C SER A 14 -11.89 -21.35 15.02
N LYS A 15 -12.91 -20.50 15.06
CA LYS A 15 -14.27 -20.86 14.62
C LYS A 15 -14.33 -21.29 13.15
N VAL A 16 -13.62 -20.58 12.26
CA VAL A 16 -13.54 -20.91 10.84
C VAL A 16 -12.88 -22.27 10.64
N LEU A 17 -11.73 -22.50 11.29
CA LEU A 17 -10.99 -23.76 11.20
C LEU A 17 -11.79 -24.94 11.79
N LYS A 18 -12.45 -24.75 12.93
CA LYS A 18 -13.37 -25.75 13.51
C LYS A 18 -14.52 -26.10 12.54
N ASN A 19 -15.05 -25.10 11.86
CA ASN A 19 -16.10 -25.34 10.85
C ASN A 19 -15.58 -26.06 9.61
N LYS A 20 -14.34 -25.80 9.19
CA LYS A 20 -13.71 -26.47 8.05
C LYS A 20 -13.34 -27.91 8.36
N TYR A 21 -12.62 -28.15 9.43
CA TYR A 21 -12.01 -29.44 9.74
C TYR A 21 -12.88 -30.35 10.62
N LYS A 22 -13.80 -29.80 11.38
CA LYS A 22 -14.72 -30.51 12.32
C LYS A 22 -14.01 -31.15 13.53
N THR A 23 -12.89 -31.87 13.31
CA THR A 23 -12.11 -32.53 14.37
C THR A 23 -10.69 -32.02 14.40
N ILE A 24 -10.05 -32.10 15.57
CA ILE A 24 -8.63 -31.70 15.70
C ILE A 24 -7.72 -32.62 14.88
N ASP A 25 -8.05 -33.92 14.80
CA ASP A 25 -7.31 -34.90 14.01
C ASP A 25 -7.31 -34.53 12.50
N SER A 26 -8.44 -34.03 12.01
CA SER A 26 -8.53 -33.58 10.61
C SER A 26 -7.66 -32.35 10.35
N LEU A 27 -7.57 -31.40 11.30
CA LEU A 27 -6.66 -30.28 11.23
C LEU A 27 -5.21 -30.76 11.29
N ASN A 28 -4.87 -31.62 12.27
CA ASN A 28 -3.53 -32.15 12.42
C ASN A 28 -3.03 -32.85 11.16
N ASN A 29 -3.87 -33.66 10.53
CA ASN A 29 -3.53 -34.31 9.27
C ASN A 29 -3.30 -33.33 8.13
N ALA A 30 -4.06 -32.24 8.08
CA ALA A 30 -3.93 -31.23 7.03
C ALA A 30 -2.74 -30.30 7.24
N TRP A 31 -2.40 -29.98 8.49
CA TRP A 31 -1.35 -29.05 8.86
C TRP A 31 -0.05 -29.75 9.29
N GLU A 32 -0.04 -31.10 9.31
CA GLU A 32 1.08 -31.92 9.80
C GLU A 32 1.48 -31.54 11.24
N THR A 33 0.46 -31.42 12.11
CA THR A 33 0.58 -31.06 13.53
C THR A 33 0.09 -32.18 14.43
N ASP A 34 0.21 -32.04 15.76
CA ASP A 34 -0.11 -33.08 16.74
C ASP A 34 -0.87 -32.57 17.98
N TYR A 35 -1.69 -31.52 17.81
CA TYR A 35 -2.51 -31.01 18.90
C TYR A 35 -3.47 -32.06 19.44
N SER A 36 -3.54 -32.22 20.77
CA SER A 36 -4.43 -33.19 21.42
C SER A 36 -5.89 -32.73 21.37
N THR A 37 -6.12 -31.43 21.45
CA THR A 37 -7.47 -30.85 21.49
C THR A 37 -7.50 -29.50 20.76
N TRP A 38 -8.69 -29.01 20.43
CA TRP A 38 -8.89 -27.66 19.95
C TRP A 38 -8.43 -26.60 20.97
N GLN A 39 -8.51 -26.91 22.26
CA GLN A 39 -8.07 -26.01 23.31
C GLN A 39 -6.54 -25.87 23.32
N ASP A 40 -5.81 -26.96 23.10
CA ASP A 40 -4.34 -26.93 22.96
C ASP A 40 -3.94 -26.09 21.75
N PHE A 41 -4.65 -26.25 20.61
CA PHE A 41 -4.46 -25.41 19.43
C PHE A 41 -4.72 -23.92 19.72
N GLU A 42 -5.78 -23.59 20.43
CA GLU A 42 -6.15 -22.22 20.81
C GLU A 42 -5.17 -21.60 21.83
N ALA A 43 -4.56 -22.39 22.69
CA ALA A 43 -3.57 -21.92 23.65
C ALA A 43 -2.28 -21.40 22.96
N GLY A 44 -1.87 -22.01 21.86
CA GLY A 44 -0.74 -21.54 21.08
C GLY A 44 -0.50 -22.35 19.81
N VAL A 45 -0.39 -21.68 18.68
CA VAL A 45 -0.08 -22.30 17.39
C VAL A 45 1.40 -22.16 17.09
N ASP A 46 2.08 -23.30 16.94
CA ASP A 46 3.42 -23.36 16.38
C ASP A 46 3.31 -23.42 14.84
N LEU A 47 3.86 -22.43 14.16
CA LEU A 47 3.85 -22.30 12.70
C LEU A 47 5.23 -22.67 12.10
N THR A 48 6.00 -23.50 12.78
CA THR A 48 7.33 -23.96 12.28
C THR A 48 7.19 -24.99 11.16
N THR A 49 6.06 -25.66 11.03
CA THR A 49 5.75 -26.56 9.90
C THR A 49 5.06 -25.78 8.77
N HIS A 50 5.38 -26.10 7.53
CA HIS A 50 4.94 -25.37 6.34
C HIS A 50 4.28 -26.32 5.32
N GLY A 51 3.19 -26.99 5.71
CA GLY A 51 2.38 -27.76 4.76
C GLY A 51 1.55 -26.84 3.85
N ASP A 52 1.30 -27.25 2.61
CA ASP A 52 0.53 -26.47 1.63
C ASP A 52 -0.87 -26.09 2.14
N MET A 53 -1.50 -26.97 2.91
CA MET A 53 -2.81 -26.70 3.51
C MET A 53 -2.74 -25.63 4.60
N LEU A 54 -1.68 -25.57 5.37
CA LEU A 54 -1.45 -24.52 6.36
C LEU A 54 -1.35 -23.15 5.67
N ILE A 55 -0.54 -23.05 4.63
CA ILE A 55 -0.35 -21.80 3.86
C ILE A 55 -1.69 -21.35 3.27
N SER A 56 -2.42 -22.26 2.64
CA SER A 56 -3.76 -21.98 2.07
C SER A 56 -4.76 -21.49 3.11
N ASP A 57 -4.74 -22.06 4.31
CA ASP A 57 -5.63 -21.64 5.39
C ASP A 57 -5.22 -20.29 5.98
N LEU A 58 -3.93 -20.02 6.12
CA LEU A 58 -3.45 -18.71 6.56
C LEU A 58 -3.80 -17.62 5.55
N SER A 59 -3.70 -17.89 4.25
CA SER A 59 -4.15 -16.99 3.17
C SER A 59 -5.64 -16.69 3.30
N MET A 60 -6.48 -17.72 3.41
CA MET A 60 -7.93 -17.56 3.63
C MET A 60 -8.25 -16.75 4.89
N LEU A 61 -7.55 -16.99 6.00
CA LEU A 61 -7.77 -16.26 7.26
C LEU A 61 -7.30 -14.80 7.16
N LEU A 62 -6.24 -14.52 6.38
CA LEU A 62 -5.79 -13.16 6.11
C LEU A 62 -6.81 -12.40 5.25
N GLU A 63 -7.37 -13.04 4.22
CA GLU A 63 -8.47 -12.46 3.41
C GLU A 63 -9.68 -12.12 4.30
N LEU A 64 -10.12 -13.03 5.17
CA LEU A 64 -11.20 -12.77 6.12
C LEU A 64 -10.92 -11.59 7.07
N LEU A 65 -9.68 -11.44 7.52
CA LEU A 65 -9.28 -10.29 8.33
C LEU A 65 -9.40 -8.99 7.55
N GLY A 66 -8.91 -9.00 6.31
CA GLY A 66 -9.05 -7.87 5.39
C GLY A 66 -10.51 -7.52 5.11
N GLU A 67 -11.35 -8.50 4.80
CA GLU A 67 -12.78 -8.31 4.58
C GLU A 67 -13.47 -7.70 5.81
N GLN A 68 -13.16 -8.17 7.01
CA GLN A 68 -13.71 -7.60 8.24
C GLN A 68 -13.30 -6.14 8.42
N TYR A 69 -12.04 -5.82 8.15
CA TYR A 69 -11.53 -4.45 8.25
C TYR A 69 -12.25 -3.52 7.25
N PHE A 70 -12.22 -3.86 5.97
CA PHE A 70 -12.77 -2.99 4.91
C PHE A 70 -14.29 -2.89 5.01
N SER A 71 -15.00 -3.97 5.35
CA SER A 71 -16.46 -3.95 5.51
C SER A 71 -16.91 -3.05 6.66
N VAL A 72 -16.23 -3.08 7.80
CA VAL A 72 -16.56 -2.21 8.94
C VAL A 72 -16.41 -0.74 8.57
N VAL A 73 -15.32 -0.39 7.90
CA VAL A 73 -15.07 1.00 7.49
C VAL A 73 -16.08 1.43 6.42
N HIS A 74 -16.28 0.61 5.39
CA HIS A 74 -17.24 0.87 4.32
C HIS A 74 -18.65 1.10 4.87
N ASN A 75 -19.18 0.14 5.64
CA ASN A 75 -20.53 0.24 6.18
C ASN A 75 -20.72 1.47 7.08
N THR A 76 -19.69 1.79 7.90
CA THR A 76 -19.75 2.99 8.76
C THR A 76 -19.74 4.27 7.93
N LEU A 77 -18.94 4.33 6.86
CA LEU A 77 -18.93 5.50 5.96
C LEU A 77 -20.26 5.64 5.21
N GLU A 78 -20.83 4.55 4.71
CA GLU A 78 -22.16 4.57 4.07
C GLU A 78 -23.24 5.11 5.01
N ASP A 79 -23.19 4.72 6.29
CA ASP A 79 -24.15 5.19 7.29
C ASP A 79 -24.02 6.69 7.61
N VAL A 80 -22.80 7.23 7.67
CA VAL A 80 -22.54 8.62 8.11
C VAL A 80 -22.24 9.58 6.96
N LEU A 81 -21.67 9.09 5.86
CA LEU A 81 -21.19 9.87 4.72
C LEU A 81 -21.56 9.21 3.36
N PRO A 82 -22.83 8.92 3.08
CA PRO A 82 -23.27 8.08 1.95
C PRO A 82 -22.93 8.65 0.56
N HIS A 83 -22.41 9.87 0.48
CA HIS A 83 -22.03 10.52 -0.78
C HIS A 83 -20.52 10.74 -0.92
N HIS A 84 -19.70 10.07 -0.08
CA HIS A 84 -18.25 10.16 -0.14
C HIS A 84 -17.65 8.86 -0.62
N LEU A 85 -16.63 8.96 -1.46
CA LEU A 85 -15.91 7.80 -1.94
C LEU A 85 -15.02 7.23 -0.83
N TYR A 86 -15.04 5.92 -0.69
CA TYR A 86 -14.10 5.19 0.16
C TYR A 86 -12.91 4.69 -0.66
N MET A 87 -11.73 5.24 -0.43
CA MET A 87 -10.51 4.90 -1.18
C MET A 87 -9.70 3.76 -0.54
N GLY A 88 -10.30 2.99 0.38
CA GLY A 88 -9.63 1.89 1.04
C GLY A 88 -8.45 2.33 1.90
N ALA A 89 -7.42 1.50 1.94
CA ALA A 89 -6.14 1.78 2.59
C ALA A 89 -5.09 2.16 1.54
N ARG A 90 -4.12 3.01 1.90
CA ARG A 90 -2.91 3.24 1.09
C ARG A 90 -1.96 2.07 1.28
N MET A 91 -1.86 1.22 0.27
CA MET A 91 -1.05 0.02 0.29
C MET A 91 0.37 0.35 -0.22
N ALA A 92 1.38 -0.07 0.53
CA ALA A 92 2.76 0.09 0.11
C ALA A 92 3.30 -1.23 -0.45
N ASN A 93 4.21 -1.15 -1.43
CA ASN A 93 4.75 -2.32 -2.11
C ASN A 93 5.43 -3.37 -1.21
N TRP A 94 5.82 -3.02 0.01
CA TRP A 94 6.35 -3.96 1.02
C TRP A 94 5.30 -4.54 1.97
N GLY A 95 4.01 -4.19 1.83
CA GLY A 95 2.93 -4.58 2.75
C GLY A 95 1.56 -4.70 2.08
N MET A 96 1.49 -5.28 0.88
CA MET A 96 0.24 -5.46 0.13
C MET A 96 0.07 -6.90 -0.36
N PRO A 97 -0.20 -7.87 0.54
CA PRO A 97 -0.49 -9.23 0.11
C PRO A 97 -1.78 -9.29 -0.69
N ASP A 98 -1.85 -10.22 -1.64
CA ASP A 98 -2.98 -10.40 -2.57
C ASP A 98 -4.32 -10.52 -1.85
N GLU A 99 -4.34 -11.16 -0.69
CA GLU A 99 -5.53 -11.34 0.14
C GLU A 99 -6.12 -10.00 0.61
N ILE A 100 -5.25 -9.06 0.96
CA ILE A 100 -5.67 -7.71 1.41
C ILE A 100 -6.14 -6.88 0.21
N ILE A 101 -5.48 -7.00 -0.94
CA ILE A 101 -5.92 -6.36 -2.18
C ILE A 101 -7.32 -6.88 -2.56
N LYS A 102 -7.51 -8.21 -2.60
CA LYS A 102 -8.81 -8.84 -2.90
C LYS A 102 -9.91 -8.40 -1.94
N ALA A 103 -9.61 -8.34 -0.64
CA ALA A 103 -10.56 -7.86 0.36
C ALA A 103 -10.91 -6.38 0.13
N SER A 104 -9.94 -5.53 -0.16
CA SER A 104 -10.15 -4.11 -0.46
C SER A 104 -11.05 -3.89 -1.67
N LEU A 105 -10.86 -4.68 -2.74
CA LEU A 105 -11.68 -4.61 -3.97
C LEU A 105 -13.19 -4.77 -3.75
N LYS A 106 -13.58 -5.49 -2.70
CA LYS A 106 -15.00 -5.74 -2.39
C LYS A 106 -15.71 -4.54 -1.78
N TYR A 107 -14.98 -3.60 -1.20
CA TYR A 107 -15.54 -2.53 -0.37
C TYR A 107 -15.08 -1.13 -0.74
N SER A 108 -14.06 -0.99 -1.59
CA SER A 108 -13.49 0.33 -1.94
C SER A 108 -14.03 0.81 -3.29
N ASP A 109 -14.28 2.12 -3.41
CA ASP A 109 -14.65 2.77 -4.67
C ASP A 109 -13.45 3.07 -5.56
N ALA A 110 -12.27 3.16 -4.96
CA ALA A 110 -10.98 3.32 -5.63
C ALA A 110 -9.88 2.67 -4.79
N LEU A 111 -8.76 2.34 -5.43
CA LEU A 111 -7.58 1.82 -4.74
C LEU A 111 -6.51 2.90 -4.60
N SER A 112 -5.70 2.79 -3.55
CA SER A 112 -4.58 3.68 -3.33
C SER A 112 -3.31 2.92 -2.99
N PHE A 113 -2.21 3.25 -3.69
CA PHE A 113 -0.90 2.62 -3.48
C PHE A 113 0.18 3.67 -3.26
N ASN A 114 1.13 3.37 -2.39
CA ASN A 114 2.36 4.14 -2.24
C ASN A 114 3.42 3.49 -3.13
N ILE A 115 3.84 4.19 -4.19
CA ILE A 115 4.75 3.64 -5.21
C ILE A 115 6.04 4.46 -5.23
N TYR A 116 7.03 3.98 -4.48
CA TYR A 116 8.37 4.56 -4.39
C TYR A 116 9.35 3.84 -5.33
N GLU A 117 9.21 4.13 -6.61
CA GLU A 117 10.01 3.59 -7.71
C GLU A 117 10.30 4.68 -8.73
N GLU A 118 11.11 4.41 -9.74
CA GLU A 118 11.39 5.39 -10.81
C GLU A 118 10.23 5.58 -11.79
N GLY A 119 9.22 4.72 -11.71
CA GLY A 119 8.00 4.72 -12.54
C GLY A 119 7.15 3.48 -12.29
N MET A 120 6.06 3.36 -13.02
CA MET A 120 5.18 2.18 -12.98
C MET A 120 5.85 1.01 -13.70
N GLN A 121 6.57 0.16 -12.97
CA GLN A 121 7.26 -1.01 -13.52
C GLN A 121 6.23 -2.08 -13.93
N PRO A 122 6.15 -2.45 -15.24
CA PRO A 122 5.08 -3.32 -15.74
C PRO A 122 5.02 -4.68 -15.04
N GLU A 123 6.16 -5.31 -14.80
CA GLU A 123 6.24 -6.64 -14.17
C GLU A 123 5.76 -6.67 -12.71
N PHE A 124 5.82 -5.54 -12.02
CA PHE A 124 5.39 -5.43 -10.62
C PHE A 124 3.94 -4.97 -10.49
N TRP A 125 3.47 -4.10 -11.41
CA TRP A 125 2.16 -3.46 -11.34
C TRP A 125 1.15 -3.99 -12.36
N ALA A 126 1.50 -5.06 -13.13
CA ALA A 126 0.63 -5.64 -14.14
C ALA A 126 -0.72 -6.14 -13.59
N PHE A 127 -0.78 -6.54 -12.33
CA PHE A 127 -2.02 -6.99 -11.70
C PHE A 127 -3.11 -5.90 -11.67
N LEU A 128 -2.73 -4.63 -11.75
CA LEU A 128 -3.69 -3.52 -11.82
C LEU A 128 -4.41 -3.43 -13.17
N ASP A 129 -3.84 -4.01 -14.22
CA ASP A 129 -4.46 -4.01 -15.55
C ASP A 129 -5.74 -4.88 -15.61
N ASP A 130 -5.88 -5.82 -14.65
CA ASP A 130 -7.04 -6.71 -14.50
C ASP A 130 -8.10 -6.17 -13.51
N ILE A 131 -7.85 -5.00 -12.90
CA ILE A 131 -8.73 -4.40 -11.90
C ILE A 131 -9.57 -3.30 -12.53
N ASP A 132 -10.90 -3.43 -12.46
CA ASP A 132 -11.86 -2.43 -12.95
C ASP A 132 -12.24 -1.42 -11.86
N LEU A 133 -11.24 -0.74 -11.31
CA LEU A 133 -11.41 0.36 -10.36
C LEU A 133 -10.41 1.49 -10.65
N PRO A 134 -10.79 2.75 -10.34
CA PRO A 134 -9.84 3.85 -10.35
C PRO A 134 -8.71 3.61 -9.34
N VAL A 135 -7.49 3.99 -9.70
CA VAL A 135 -6.30 3.85 -8.86
C VAL A 135 -5.63 5.20 -8.67
N VAL A 136 -5.27 5.51 -7.42
CA VAL A 136 -4.51 6.70 -7.05
C VAL A 136 -3.17 6.28 -6.46
N ILE A 137 -2.10 6.94 -6.87
CA ILE A 137 -0.84 6.86 -6.13
C ILE A 137 -0.97 7.76 -4.91
N GLY A 138 -1.04 7.15 -3.73
CA GLY A 138 -1.21 7.84 -2.45
C GLY A 138 0.03 8.58 -2.00
N GLU A 139 1.21 8.03 -2.32
CA GLU A 139 2.50 8.65 -2.05
C GLU A 139 3.54 8.21 -3.08
N PHE A 140 4.36 9.15 -3.49
CA PHE A 140 5.63 8.94 -4.18
C PHE A 140 6.54 10.14 -3.98
N HIS A 141 7.84 9.93 -4.05
CA HIS A 141 8.81 11.01 -4.15
C HIS A 141 10.05 10.60 -4.95
N ILE A 142 10.78 11.59 -5.37
CA ILE A 142 12.14 11.51 -5.89
C ILE A 142 12.94 12.56 -5.14
N GLY A 143 13.96 12.17 -4.41
CA GLY A 143 14.78 13.07 -3.63
C GLY A 143 16.21 13.15 -4.18
N THR A 144 17.01 14.04 -3.62
CA THR A 144 18.42 14.15 -3.94
C THR A 144 19.21 14.65 -2.73
N ALA A 145 20.47 14.27 -2.63
CA ALA A 145 21.37 14.77 -1.58
C ALA A 145 22.12 16.06 -1.95
N THR A 146 21.78 16.69 -3.09
CA THR A 146 22.45 17.91 -3.57
C THR A 146 21.62 19.15 -3.31
N ASP A 147 22.31 20.28 -3.09
CA ASP A 147 21.77 21.65 -3.05
C ASP A 147 20.79 21.96 -1.91
N SER A 148 20.51 21.00 -1.03
CA SER A 148 19.57 21.16 0.10
C SER A 148 20.25 21.34 1.46
N GLY A 149 21.50 20.89 1.58
CA GLY A 149 22.17 20.72 2.88
C GLY A 149 21.73 19.46 3.65
N LEU A 150 20.82 18.68 3.09
CA LEU A 150 20.40 17.35 3.59
C LEU A 150 21.17 16.26 2.85
N TYR A 151 21.54 15.20 3.54
CA TYR A 151 22.33 14.10 2.99
C TYR A 151 21.50 12.87 2.62
N ASN A 152 20.23 12.85 3.03
CA ASN A 152 19.31 11.74 2.73
C ASN A 152 18.46 12.09 1.51
N PRO A 153 18.60 11.35 0.39
CA PRO A 153 17.80 11.58 -0.81
C PRO A 153 16.43 10.90 -0.76
N GLY A 154 16.03 10.31 0.35
CA GLY A 154 14.79 9.53 0.45
C GLY A 154 14.90 8.13 -0.16
N ILE A 155 13.80 7.58 -0.66
CA ILE A 155 13.71 6.20 -1.18
C ILE A 155 14.15 6.13 -2.65
N VAL A 156 13.70 7.07 -3.48
CA VAL A 156 14.06 7.15 -4.91
C VAL A 156 15.02 8.31 -5.12
N HIS A 157 16.16 8.04 -5.74
CA HIS A 157 17.30 8.95 -5.76
C HIS A 157 17.54 9.56 -7.14
N ALA A 158 17.57 10.88 -7.20
CA ALA A 158 18.10 11.64 -8.34
C ALA A 158 19.54 12.11 -8.06
N SER A 159 20.32 12.31 -9.11
CA SER A 159 21.72 12.76 -9.01
C SER A 159 21.86 14.24 -8.65
N ASN A 160 20.86 15.08 -8.95
CA ASN A 160 20.76 16.51 -8.66
C ASN A 160 19.34 17.03 -8.88
N GLN A 161 19.08 18.32 -8.65
CA GLN A 161 17.73 18.90 -8.78
C GLN A 161 17.18 18.86 -10.22
N ALA A 162 18.02 19.02 -11.23
CA ALA A 162 17.59 18.92 -12.63
C ALA A 162 17.19 17.48 -13.00
N ASP A 163 17.94 16.51 -12.53
CA ASP A 163 17.63 15.09 -12.69
C ASP A 163 16.35 14.71 -11.95
N ARG A 164 16.15 15.24 -10.75
CA ARG A 164 14.92 15.09 -9.97
C ARG A 164 13.68 15.59 -10.74
N ALA A 165 13.79 16.72 -11.39
CA ALA A 165 12.74 17.29 -12.24
C ALA A 165 12.44 16.41 -13.48
N ARG A 166 13.49 15.85 -14.11
CA ARG A 166 13.36 14.90 -15.23
C ARG A 166 12.65 13.63 -14.78
N MET A 167 13.12 13.01 -13.69
CA MET A 167 12.55 11.78 -13.14
C MET A 167 11.09 11.96 -12.72
N TYR A 168 10.71 13.12 -12.16
CA TYR A 168 9.30 13.43 -11.89
C TYR A 168 8.46 13.37 -13.16
N THR A 169 8.94 13.99 -14.25
CA THR A 169 8.21 14.00 -15.52
C THR A 169 8.03 12.58 -16.07
N GLU A 170 9.10 11.79 -16.08
CA GLU A 170 9.08 10.39 -16.54
C GLU A 170 8.16 9.52 -15.67
N TYR A 171 8.21 9.69 -14.34
CA TYR A 171 7.30 9.03 -13.43
C TYR A 171 5.83 9.32 -13.78
N MET A 172 5.49 10.60 -13.89
CA MET A 172 4.13 11.02 -14.20
C MET A 172 3.67 10.58 -15.60
N GLU A 173 4.57 10.52 -16.58
CA GLU A 173 4.25 9.96 -17.91
C GLU A 173 3.92 8.47 -17.83
N SER A 174 4.64 7.72 -17.01
CA SER A 174 4.33 6.30 -16.76
C SER A 174 2.95 6.13 -16.09
N VAL A 175 2.62 6.98 -15.12
CA VAL A 175 1.33 6.97 -14.43
C VAL A 175 0.17 7.28 -15.37
N ILE A 176 0.23 8.38 -16.11
CA ILE A 176 -0.88 8.77 -17.00
C ILE A 176 -1.04 7.86 -18.21
N SER A 177 -0.03 7.04 -18.52
CA SER A 177 -0.12 6.02 -19.58
C SER A 177 -1.10 4.89 -19.25
N LYS A 178 -1.39 4.69 -17.97
CA LYS A 178 -2.29 3.64 -17.48
C LYS A 178 -3.73 4.17 -17.40
N PRO A 179 -4.72 3.53 -18.05
CA PRO A 179 -6.09 4.05 -18.14
C PRO A 179 -6.77 4.18 -16.77
N TYR A 180 -6.51 3.27 -15.85
CA TYR A 180 -7.09 3.24 -14.50
C TYR A 180 -6.49 4.27 -13.53
N MET A 181 -5.32 4.85 -13.82
CA MET A 181 -4.71 5.84 -12.95
C MET A 181 -5.42 7.19 -13.06
N VAL A 182 -5.92 7.70 -11.93
CA VAL A 182 -6.69 8.95 -11.85
C VAL A 182 -6.01 10.05 -11.04
N GLY A 183 -4.91 9.74 -10.35
CA GLY A 183 -4.14 10.74 -9.59
C GLY A 183 -2.85 10.20 -9.00
N ALA A 184 -1.99 11.12 -8.59
CA ALA A 184 -0.76 10.81 -7.85
C ALA A 184 -0.44 11.96 -6.89
N HIS A 185 -0.09 11.62 -5.65
CA HIS A 185 0.21 12.57 -4.60
C HIS A 185 1.70 12.52 -4.24
N TRP A 186 2.33 13.67 -4.36
CA TRP A 186 3.73 13.83 -3.97
C TRP A 186 3.89 13.80 -2.46
N PHE A 187 4.81 13.02 -1.96
CA PHE A 187 5.22 12.99 -0.56
C PHE A 187 6.64 13.58 -0.44
N GLN A 188 6.79 14.80 0.09
CA GLN A 188 5.80 15.69 0.69
C GLN A 188 6.05 17.16 0.24
N TYR A 189 5.27 18.11 0.76
CA TYR A 189 5.38 19.54 0.37
C TYR A 189 6.72 20.17 0.77
N ILE A 190 7.13 20.01 2.04
CA ILE A 190 8.36 20.59 2.59
C ILE A 190 9.38 19.48 2.85
N ASP A 191 10.67 19.80 2.73
CA ASP A 191 11.74 18.88 3.16
C ASP A 191 11.57 18.46 4.62
N GLU A 192 12.07 17.29 4.93
CA GLU A 192 12.07 16.81 6.30
C GLU A 192 13.03 17.62 7.17
N PRO A 193 12.77 17.69 8.51
CA PRO A 193 13.61 18.48 9.41
C PRO A 193 15.07 18.03 9.38
N ILE A 194 16.02 18.95 9.34
CA ILE A 194 17.47 18.65 9.37
C ILE A 194 17.83 17.76 10.58
N THR A 195 17.14 17.95 11.69
CA THR A 195 17.33 17.15 12.92
C THR A 195 16.65 15.78 12.89
N GLY A 196 15.92 15.46 11.81
CA GLY A 196 15.09 14.27 11.68
C GLY A 196 13.68 14.44 12.25
N ARG A 197 12.71 13.69 11.69
CA ARG A 197 11.34 13.63 12.20
C ARG A 197 11.32 12.96 13.58
N ALA A 198 10.41 13.40 14.44
CA ALA A 198 10.39 12.95 15.85
C ALA A 198 10.10 11.45 16.03
N HIS A 199 9.40 10.82 15.10
CA HIS A 199 8.95 9.42 15.23
C HIS A 199 9.90 8.39 14.60
N ASP A 200 10.71 8.76 13.59
CA ASP A 200 11.57 7.84 12.86
C ASP A 200 12.96 8.40 12.52
N GLY A 201 13.17 9.70 12.72
CA GLY A 201 14.45 10.35 12.48
C GLY A 201 14.75 10.66 11.01
N GLU A 202 13.80 10.48 10.08
CA GLU A 202 14.02 10.81 8.67
C GLU A 202 14.30 12.31 8.47
N ASN A 203 15.23 12.62 7.56
CA ASN A 203 15.69 13.97 7.23
C ASN A 203 15.97 14.12 5.73
N ALA A 204 15.09 13.60 4.90
CA ALA A 204 15.27 13.53 3.46
C ALA A 204 14.97 14.87 2.74
N ASN A 205 15.71 15.13 1.65
CA ASN A 205 15.40 16.17 0.67
C ASN A 205 14.37 15.63 -0.33
N ILE A 206 13.11 15.70 0.03
CA ILE A 206 11.98 15.19 -0.78
C ILE A 206 10.90 16.26 -0.99
N GLY A 207 11.01 17.42 -0.35
CA GLY A 207 10.06 18.52 -0.44
C GLY A 207 10.00 19.19 -1.82
N LEU A 208 8.91 19.87 -2.10
CA LEU A 208 8.82 20.86 -3.19
C LEU A 208 9.57 22.14 -2.81
N VAL A 209 9.69 22.35 -1.51
CA VAL A 209 10.38 23.48 -0.90
C VAL A 209 11.34 23.00 0.19
N THR A 210 12.35 23.81 0.47
CA THR A 210 13.28 23.57 1.58
C THR A 210 12.59 23.71 2.94
N VAL A 211 13.28 23.36 4.02
CA VAL A 211 12.82 23.63 5.42
C VAL A 211 12.59 25.11 5.73
N ALA A 212 13.10 26.02 4.90
CA ALA A 212 12.89 27.46 4.99
C ALA A 212 11.82 27.99 4.01
N ASP A 213 10.99 27.09 3.46
CA ASP A 213 9.92 27.39 2.49
C ASP A 213 10.41 28.04 1.19
N ILE A 214 11.65 27.71 0.77
CA ILE A 214 12.24 28.16 -0.50
C ILE A 214 12.01 27.09 -1.56
N PRO A 215 11.30 27.38 -2.67
CA PRO A 215 11.04 26.40 -3.73
C PRO A 215 12.32 25.87 -4.40
N TYR A 216 12.28 24.60 -4.81
CA TYR A 216 13.24 24.02 -5.76
C TYR A 216 12.75 24.33 -7.18
N PRO A 217 13.38 25.31 -7.87
CA PRO A 217 12.81 25.85 -9.11
C PRO A 217 12.73 24.81 -10.22
N GLU A 218 13.71 23.91 -10.35
CA GLU A 218 13.73 22.86 -11.37
C GLU A 218 12.52 21.93 -11.23
N LEU A 219 12.29 21.42 -10.01
CA LEU A 219 11.18 20.51 -9.73
C LEU A 219 9.82 21.19 -9.86
N THR A 220 9.65 22.37 -9.25
CA THR A 220 8.38 23.09 -9.26
C THR A 220 8.00 23.59 -10.66
N GLN A 221 8.99 23.95 -11.50
CA GLN A 221 8.76 24.30 -12.90
C GLN A 221 8.35 23.07 -13.73
N ALA A 222 9.01 21.93 -13.54
CA ALA A 222 8.66 20.67 -14.21
C ALA A 222 7.23 20.25 -13.85
N MET A 223 6.88 20.26 -12.56
CA MET A 223 5.52 19.97 -12.09
C MET A 223 4.49 20.91 -12.68
N THR A 224 4.75 22.21 -12.68
CA THR A 224 3.84 23.21 -13.24
C THR A 224 3.63 22.99 -14.74
N THR A 225 4.69 22.73 -15.48
CA THR A 225 4.65 22.50 -16.93
C THR A 225 3.88 21.21 -17.26
N PHE A 226 4.19 20.13 -16.55
CA PHE A 226 3.53 18.85 -16.76
C PHE A 226 2.02 18.93 -16.43
N ASN A 227 1.68 19.47 -15.26
CA ASN A 227 0.30 19.51 -14.78
C ASN A 227 -0.61 20.41 -15.63
N LYS A 228 -0.08 21.43 -16.30
CA LYS A 228 -0.86 22.25 -17.27
C LYS A 228 -1.35 21.45 -18.47
N THR A 229 -0.65 20.39 -18.84
CA THR A 229 -0.94 19.58 -20.05
C THR A 229 -1.41 18.17 -19.72
N ILE A 230 -1.57 17.82 -18.44
CA ILE A 230 -1.85 16.44 -18.01
C ILE A 230 -3.13 15.86 -18.62
N TYR A 231 -4.20 16.65 -18.69
CA TYR A 231 -5.49 16.21 -19.26
C TYR A 231 -5.39 16.00 -20.78
N GLU A 232 -4.70 16.90 -21.50
CA GLU A 232 -4.42 16.75 -22.93
C GLU A 232 -3.62 15.47 -23.17
N LYS A 233 -2.53 15.30 -22.44
CA LYS A 233 -1.68 14.10 -22.54
C LYS A 233 -2.43 12.82 -22.25
N LYS A 234 -3.32 12.80 -21.24
CA LYS A 234 -4.05 11.61 -20.84
C LYS A 234 -5.17 11.25 -21.83
N PHE A 235 -5.95 12.20 -22.28
CA PHE A 235 -7.18 11.94 -23.03
C PHE A 235 -7.04 12.12 -24.55
N GLU A 236 -6.04 12.84 -25.06
CA GLU A 236 -5.82 12.97 -26.50
C GLU A 236 -5.14 11.74 -27.13
N LYS A 237 -4.40 10.95 -26.38
CA LYS A 237 -3.83 9.67 -26.83
C LYS A 237 -4.88 8.56 -27.04
N SER A 238 -6.13 8.82 -26.70
CA SER A 238 -7.25 7.86 -26.81
C SER A 238 -8.08 8.05 -28.09
N LYS A 239 -7.61 8.86 -29.04
CA LYS A 239 -8.16 9.02 -30.39
C LYS A 239 -7.21 8.41 -31.41
#